data_6ebb591444ff20a910bbe47c6e18d71f
#
_entry.id   6ebb591444ff20a910bbe47c6e18d71f
#
_cell.length_a   1.000
_cell.length_b   1.000
_cell.length_c   1.000
_cell.angle_alpha   90.00
_cell.angle_beta   90.00
_cell.angle_gamma   90.00
#
_symmetry.space_group_name_H-M   'P 1'
#
loop_
_entity.id
_entity.type
_entity.pdbx_description
1 polymer ?
#
loop_
_entity_poly.entity_id
_entity_poly.type
_entity_poly.pdbx_seq_one_letter_code
_entity_poly.pdbx_strand_id
1 'polypeptide(L)'
;MEKMLKKLKRFMVVTAAAVMLSAGFATFAPKEASAHWADNQMGWAMGRGYITSDMRDSLATRQDTWLIITRAKKRAGDAFTYDYAQRYVKEMQISDGTRGTNWITRDECAAMMLQATGISSLYRNGFSYVQKYGKQYGIYDGSRGSDFATRAEVISMLHNAYYKMGL
;
A
#
# COMPACT_ATOMS: atom_id res chain seq x y z
N MET A 1 50.85 53.71 0.79
CA MET A 1 50.56 52.62 1.69
C MET A 1 49.05 52.44 1.91
N GLU A 2 48.26 53.46 2.13
CA GLU A 2 46.81 53.40 2.42
C GLU A 2 45.97 52.85 1.30
N LYS A 3 46.26 53.11 0.03
CA LYS A 3 45.54 52.60 -1.13
C LYS A 3 45.70 51.06 -1.32
N MET A 4 46.83 50.49 -0.92
CA MET A 4 47.05 49.03 -0.97
C MET A 4 46.26 48.31 0.14
N LEU A 5 46.18 48.90 1.32
CA LEU A 5 45.43 48.32 2.45
C LEU A 5 43.96 48.29 2.16
N LYS A 6 43.40 49.30 1.50
CA LYS A 6 41.97 49.32 1.09
C LYS A 6 41.62 48.26 0.00
N LYS A 7 42.55 47.98 -0.92
CA LYS A 7 42.42 46.92 -1.91
C LYS A 7 42.48 45.53 -1.25
N LEU A 8 43.38 45.35 -0.29
CA LEU A 8 43.54 44.08 0.44
C LEU A 8 42.29 43.76 1.29
N LYS A 9 41.70 44.76 1.97
CA LYS A 9 40.44 44.59 2.72
C LYS A 9 39.27 44.26 1.82
N ARG A 10 39.18 44.82 0.62
CA ARG A 10 38.11 44.47 -0.34
C ARG A 10 38.26 43.03 -0.88
N PHE A 11 39.48 42.57 -1.08
CA PHE A 11 39.75 41.21 -1.52
C PHE A 11 39.42 40.18 -0.44
N MET A 12 39.74 40.45 0.84
CA MET A 12 39.37 39.57 1.95
C MET A 12 37.84 39.45 2.19
N VAL A 13 37.09 40.52 1.98
CA VAL A 13 35.64 40.52 2.16
C VAL A 13 34.95 39.72 1.05
N VAL A 14 35.48 39.79 -0.17
CA VAL A 14 34.89 39.03 -1.31
C VAL A 14 35.21 37.53 -1.22
N THR A 15 36.41 37.16 -0.74
CA THR A 15 36.76 35.73 -0.54
C THR A 15 36.04 35.11 0.66
N ALA A 16 35.77 35.86 1.74
CA ALA A 16 34.98 35.37 2.88
C ALA A 16 33.50 35.16 2.51
N ALA A 17 32.92 36.02 1.67
CA ALA A 17 31.53 35.83 1.19
C ALA A 17 31.38 34.65 0.22
N ALA A 18 32.37 34.36 -0.61
CA ALA A 18 32.34 33.22 -1.53
C ALA A 18 32.48 31.87 -0.81
N VAL A 19 33.23 31.80 0.30
CA VAL A 19 33.38 30.58 1.10
C VAL A 19 32.12 30.28 1.92
N MET A 20 31.39 31.31 2.37
CA MET A 20 30.12 31.09 3.11
C MET A 20 28.97 30.63 2.19
N LEU A 21 28.99 30.98 0.91
CA LEU A 21 27.97 30.51 -0.06
C LEU A 21 28.21 29.05 -0.48
N SER A 22 29.42 28.55 -0.44
CA SER A 22 29.72 27.15 -0.78
C SER A 22 29.46 26.16 0.37
N ALA A 23 29.45 26.60 1.62
CA ALA A 23 29.18 25.77 2.78
C ALA A 23 27.65 25.56 3.05
N GLY A 24 26.79 26.44 2.48
CA GLY A 24 25.35 26.41 2.68
C GLY A 24 24.59 25.47 1.75
N PHE A 25 25.17 25.00 0.66
CA PHE A 25 24.49 24.11 -0.31
C PHE A 25 24.75 22.62 -0.08
N ALA A 26 25.61 22.24 0.84
CA ALA A 26 25.95 20.83 1.08
C ALA A 26 24.97 20.08 2.00
N THR A 27 23.93 20.77 2.54
CA THR A 27 23.04 20.14 3.54
C THR A 27 21.60 19.88 3.08
N PHE A 28 21.28 20.17 1.83
CA PHE A 28 19.97 19.86 1.24
C PHE A 28 20.08 18.88 0.06
N ALA A 29 20.90 17.84 0.18
CA ALA A 29 20.64 16.66 -0.59
C ALA A 29 19.30 16.12 -0.06
N PRO A 30 18.22 16.04 -0.87
CA PRO A 30 17.01 15.38 -0.43
C PRO A 30 17.44 13.97 -0.03
N LYS A 31 17.20 13.61 1.26
CA LYS A 31 17.37 12.24 1.70
C LYS A 31 16.56 11.42 0.71
N GLU A 32 17.21 10.59 -0.11
CA GLU A 32 16.48 9.71 -1.03
C GLU A 32 15.44 9.01 -0.20
N ALA A 33 14.16 9.28 -0.49
CA ALA A 33 13.08 8.63 0.18
C ALA A 33 13.25 7.15 -0.14
N SER A 34 13.62 6.34 0.86
CA SER A 34 13.74 4.90 0.68
C SER A 34 12.43 4.40 0.10
N ALA A 35 12.49 3.79 -1.08
CA ALA A 35 11.29 3.29 -1.74
C ALA A 35 10.60 2.30 -0.80
N HIS A 36 9.30 2.52 -0.57
CA HIS A 36 8.52 1.62 0.24
C HIS A 36 8.27 0.33 -0.55
N TRP A 37 8.38 -0.83 0.11
CA TRP A 37 8.25 -2.15 -0.52
C TRP A 37 6.97 -2.33 -1.36
N ALA A 38 5.90 -1.59 -1.03
CA ALA A 38 4.60 -1.66 -1.71
C ALA A 38 4.37 -0.54 -2.73
N ASP A 39 5.35 0.29 -3.07
CA ASP A 39 5.16 1.44 -3.98
C ASP A 39 4.51 1.05 -5.31
N ASN A 40 4.99 -0.03 -5.91
CA ASN A 40 4.47 -0.52 -7.19
C ASN A 40 3.00 -0.98 -7.07
N GLN A 41 2.67 -1.74 -6.02
CA GLN A 41 1.32 -2.25 -5.80
C GLN A 41 0.34 -1.11 -5.45
N MET A 42 0.77 -0.17 -4.63
CA MET A 42 -0.03 1.00 -4.26
C MET A 42 -0.30 1.89 -5.47
N GLY A 43 0.74 2.19 -6.27
CA GLY A 43 0.62 2.95 -7.52
C GLY A 43 -0.30 2.25 -8.52
N TRP A 44 -0.20 0.92 -8.66
CA TRP A 44 -1.09 0.12 -9.48
C TRP A 44 -2.55 0.21 -9.05
N ALA A 45 -2.82 0.09 -7.75
CA ALA A 45 -4.19 0.14 -7.22
C ALA A 45 -4.81 1.54 -7.34
N MET A 46 -4.02 2.59 -7.11
CA MET A 46 -4.45 3.98 -7.30
C MET A 46 -4.74 4.27 -8.76
N GLY A 47 -3.84 3.88 -9.68
CA GLY A 47 -4.01 4.10 -11.11
C GLY A 47 -5.23 3.39 -11.71
N ARG A 48 -5.75 2.34 -11.05
CA ARG A 48 -6.98 1.64 -11.43
C ARG A 48 -8.22 2.11 -10.66
N GLY A 49 -8.07 3.04 -9.72
CA GLY A 49 -9.16 3.53 -8.89
C GLY A 49 -9.65 2.50 -7.84
N TYR A 50 -8.87 1.46 -7.54
CA TYR A 50 -9.24 0.49 -6.50
C TYR A 50 -9.14 1.10 -5.11
N ILE A 51 -8.23 2.05 -4.93
CA ILE A 51 -8.12 2.93 -3.77
C ILE A 51 -8.05 4.39 -4.22
N THR A 52 -8.53 5.31 -3.37
CA THR A 52 -8.57 6.76 -3.65
C THR A 52 -7.54 7.56 -2.82
N SER A 53 -6.91 6.92 -1.86
CA SER A 53 -5.85 7.49 -1.02
C SER A 53 -4.84 6.41 -0.66
N ASP A 54 -3.60 6.80 -0.49
CA ASP A 54 -2.51 5.86 -0.19
C ASP A 54 -2.73 5.18 1.17
N MET A 55 -2.56 5.88 2.27
CA MET A 55 -2.72 5.37 3.65
C MET A 55 -2.10 3.97 3.86
N ARG A 56 -0.99 3.68 3.19
CA ARG A 56 -0.38 2.34 3.09
C ARG A 56 -0.07 1.68 4.43
N ASP A 57 0.35 2.45 5.42
CA ASP A 57 0.74 1.97 6.74
C ASP A 57 -0.42 1.90 7.73
N SER A 58 -1.59 2.40 7.36
CA SER A 58 -2.79 2.31 8.20
C SER A 58 -3.38 0.90 8.14
N LEU A 59 -3.93 0.45 9.25
CA LEU A 59 -4.69 -0.80 9.28
C LEU A 59 -5.91 -0.70 8.35
N ALA A 60 -6.24 -1.79 7.70
CA ALA A 60 -7.42 -1.89 6.84
C ALA A 60 -8.59 -2.51 7.60
N THR A 61 -9.81 -2.02 7.32
CA THR A 61 -11.02 -2.65 7.83
C THR A 61 -11.52 -3.73 6.86
N ARG A 62 -12.43 -4.59 7.36
CA ARG A 62 -13.10 -5.59 6.50
C ARG A 62 -13.89 -4.93 5.38
N GLN A 63 -14.62 -3.84 5.67
CA GLN A 63 -15.39 -3.12 4.65
C GLN A 63 -14.50 -2.43 3.61
N ASP A 64 -13.33 -1.92 3.99
CA ASP A 64 -12.36 -1.39 3.03
C ASP A 64 -11.90 -2.50 2.07
N THR A 65 -11.63 -3.69 2.61
CA THR A 65 -11.22 -4.86 1.81
C THR A 65 -12.34 -5.30 0.87
N TRP A 66 -13.61 -5.31 1.31
CA TRP A 66 -14.76 -5.61 0.44
C TRP A 66 -14.86 -4.63 -0.71
N LEU A 67 -14.71 -3.33 -0.42
CA LEU A 67 -14.79 -2.28 -1.43
C LEU A 67 -13.67 -2.42 -2.47
N ILE A 68 -12.45 -2.67 -2.01
CA ILE A 68 -11.28 -2.87 -2.86
C ILE A 68 -11.48 -4.10 -3.78
N ILE A 69 -11.90 -5.24 -3.24
CA ILE A 69 -12.18 -6.45 -4.02
C ILE A 69 -13.30 -6.21 -5.03
N THR A 70 -14.39 -5.55 -4.62
CA THR A 70 -15.53 -5.26 -5.49
C THR A 70 -15.12 -4.41 -6.68
N ARG A 71 -14.33 -3.36 -6.44
CA ARG A 71 -13.79 -2.50 -7.50
C ARG A 71 -12.91 -3.28 -8.47
N ALA A 72 -12.05 -4.14 -7.96
CA ALA A 72 -11.18 -4.98 -8.79
C ALA A 72 -11.97 -5.99 -9.63
N LYS A 73 -12.94 -6.68 -9.05
CA LYS A 73 -13.80 -7.67 -9.75
C LYS A 73 -14.68 -7.01 -10.81
N LYS A 74 -15.21 -5.84 -10.53
CA LYS A 74 -16.05 -5.09 -11.47
C LYS A 74 -15.25 -4.29 -12.48
N ARG A 75 -13.93 -4.20 -12.30
CA ARG A 75 -13.02 -3.36 -13.13
C ARG A 75 -13.51 -1.91 -13.22
N ALA A 76 -14.16 -1.43 -12.17
CA ALA A 76 -14.70 -0.10 -12.05
C ALA A 76 -14.13 0.56 -10.80
N GLY A 77 -13.67 1.82 -10.94
CA GLY A 77 -13.03 2.58 -9.88
C GLY A 77 -13.95 2.93 -8.71
N ASP A 78 -14.02 4.19 -8.36
CA ASP A 78 -14.64 4.74 -7.15
C ASP A 78 -16.18 4.69 -7.07
N ALA A 79 -16.86 4.05 -8.03
CA ALA A 79 -18.31 4.08 -8.19
C ALA A 79 -19.10 3.30 -7.11
N PHE A 80 -18.46 2.57 -6.20
CA PHE A 80 -19.15 1.69 -5.26
C PHE A 80 -19.12 2.21 -3.83
N THR A 81 -20.27 2.05 -3.12
CA THR A 81 -20.41 2.30 -1.69
C THR A 81 -20.06 1.05 -0.86
N TYR A 82 -19.85 1.22 0.44
CA TYR A 82 -19.66 0.10 1.37
C TYR A 82 -20.86 -0.85 1.39
N ASP A 83 -22.10 -0.34 1.33
CA ASP A 83 -23.32 -1.16 1.32
C ASP A 83 -23.42 -2.01 0.05
N TYR A 84 -23.04 -1.44 -1.09
CA TYR A 84 -22.96 -2.22 -2.33
C TYR A 84 -21.91 -3.31 -2.22
N ALA A 85 -20.72 -2.97 -1.76
CA ALA A 85 -19.62 -3.92 -1.61
C ALA A 85 -19.97 -5.05 -0.63
N GLN A 86 -20.64 -4.73 0.49
CA GLN A 86 -21.11 -5.73 1.46
C GLN A 86 -22.08 -6.74 0.81
N ARG A 87 -23.08 -6.26 0.07
CA ARG A 87 -24.02 -7.15 -0.64
C ARG A 87 -23.28 -8.00 -1.67
N TYR A 88 -22.44 -7.38 -2.47
CA TYR A 88 -21.67 -8.07 -3.51
C TYR A 88 -20.80 -9.20 -2.96
N VAL A 89 -20.02 -8.96 -1.90
CA VAL A 89 -19.14 -10.01 -1.34
C VAL A 89 -19.94 -11.14 -0.68
N LYS A 90 -21.16 -10.88 -0.18
CA LYS A 90 -22.08 -11.91 0.33
C LYS A 90 -22.63 -12.78 -0.81
N GLU A 91 -23.16 -12.15 -1.86
CA GLU A 91 -23.71 -12.85 -3.04
C GLU A 91 -22.66 -13.72 -3.72
N MET A 92 -21.43 -13.19 -3.84
CA MET A 92 -20.31 -13.91 -4.45
C MET A 92 -19.61 -14.89 -3.50
N GLN A 93 -20.09 -15.02 -2.27
CA GLN A 93 -19.51 -15.88 -1.22
C GLN A 93 -18.04 -15.58 -0.91
N ILE A 94 -17.63 -14.33 -1.11
CA ILE A 94 -16.27 -13.85 -0.81
C ILE A 94 -16.12 -13.57 0.69
N SER A 95 -17.18 -13.11 1.35
CA SER A 95 -17.27 -12.81 2.78
C SER A 95 -18.68 -13.01 3.29
N ASP A 96 -18.80 -13.19 4.61
CA ASP A 96 -20.11 -13.20 5.30
C ASP A 96 -20.78 -11.81 5.35
N GLY A 97 -20.03 -10.76 5.02
CA GLY A 97 -20.49 -9.37 5.07
C GLY A 97 -20.73 -8.84 6.49
N THR A 98 -20.19 -9.49 7.52
CA THR A 98 -20.31 -9.06 8.91
C THR A 98 -19.07 -8.33 9.41
N ARG A 99 -19.20 -7.59 10.53
CA ARG A 99 -18.10 -6.92 11.23
C ARG A 99 -17.32 -5.95 10.32
N GLY A 100 -17.99 -5.20 9.45
CA GLY A 100 -17.38 -4.34 8.43
C GLY A 100 -16.34 -3.35 8.98
N THR A 101 -16.61 -2.74 10.13
CA THR A 101 -15.75 -1.75 10.77
C THR A 101 -14.58 -2.33 11.56
N ASN A 102 -14.55 -3.66 11.77
CA ASN A 102 -13.43 -4.30 12.44
C ASN A 102 -12.19 -4.33 11.52
N TRP A 103 -11.01 -4.25 12.14
CA TRP A 103 -9.77 -4.49 11.42
C TRP A 103 -9.75 -5.90 10.84
N ILE A 104 -9.24 -6.04 9.62
CA ILE A 104 -9.11 -7.36 8.97
C ILE A 104 -7.79 -7.99 9.36
N THR A 105 -7.79 -9.29 9.66
CA THR A 105 -6.54 -10.02 9.82
C THR A 105 -5.95 -10.44 8.46
N ARG A 106 -4.66 -10.76 8.43
CA ARG A 106 -3.99 -11.21 7.21
C ARG A 106 -4.60 -12.49 6.65
N ASP A 107 -4.97 -13.46 7.52
CA ASP A 107 -5.66 -14.69 7.11
C ASP A 107 -7.06 -14.41 6.57
N GLU A 108 -7.83 -13.51 7.20
CA GLU A 108 -9.16 -13.12 6.68
C GLU A 108 -9.04 -12.44 5.31
N CYS A 109 -8.04 -11.55 5.14
CA CYS A 109 -7.77 -10.91 3.85
C CYS A 109 -7.40 -11.94 2.77
N ALA A 110 -6.46 -12.83 3.06
CA ALA A 110 -6.04 -13.88 2.13
C ALA A 110 -7.19 -14.82 1.77
N ALA A 111 -8.06 -15.17 2.74
CA ALA A 111 -9.26 -15.96 2.50
C ALA A 111 -10.20 -15.27 1.50
N MET A 112 -10.46 -13.97 1.69
CA MET A 112 -11.30 -13.19 0.78
C MET A 112 -10.70 -13.11 -0.63
N MET A 113 -9.37 -12.93 -0.76
CA MET A 113 -8.70 -12.91 -2.05
C MET A 113 -8.81 -14.26 -2.77
N LEU A 114 -8.54 -15.36 -2.07
CA LEU A 114 -8.67 -16.71 -2.63
C LEU A 114 -10.09 -17.00 -3.09
N GLN A 115 -11.11 -16.62 -2.30
CA GLN A 115 -12.50 -16.82 -2.69
C GLN A 115 -12.91 -15.94 -3.86
N ALA A 116 -12.42 -14.72 -3.92
CA ALA A 116 -12.65 -13.83 -5.05
C ALA A 116 -12.10 -14.40 -6.37
N THR A 117 -11.09 -15.27 -6.32
CA THR A 117 -10.55 -15.99 -7.49
C THR A 117 -11.32 -17.29 -7.82
N GLY A 118 -12.38 -17.61 -7.09
CA GLY A 118 -13.22 -18.79 -7.34
C GLY A 118 -12.85 -20.03 -6.51
N ILE A 119 -11.89 -19.92 -5.58
CA ILE A 119 -11.55 -21.03 -4.66
C ILE A 119 -12.50 -20.98 -3.45
N SER A 120 -13.74 -21.35 -3.66
CA SER A 120 -14.83 -21.15 -2.70
C SER A 120 -14.85 -22.10 -1.49
N SER A 121 -14.06 -23.18 -1.49
CA SER A 121 -14.14 -24.23 -0.46
C SER A 121 -13.34 -23.95 0.82
N LEU A 122 -12.60 -22.84 0.89
CA LEU A 122 -11.58 -22.61 1.93
C LEU A 122 -12.17 -22.24 3.29
N TYR A 123 -13.33 -21.59 3.36
CA TYR A 123 -13.94 -21.23 4.65
C TYR A 123 -14.31 -22.45 5.52
N ARG A 124 -14.60 -23.57 4.90
CA ARG A 124 -15.00 -24.78 5.64
C ARG A 124 -13.85 -25.47 6.34
N ASN A 125 -12.63 -25.17 5.94
CA ASN A 125 -11.43 -25.89 6.38
C ASN A 125 -10.52 -25.06 7.31
N GLY A 126 -10.93 -23.81 7.65
CA GLY A 126 -10.22 -22.94 8.57
C GLY A 126 -8.95 -22.27 7.98
N PHE A 127 -8.30 -21.44 8.80
CA PHE A 127 -7.18 -20.61 8.34
C PHE A 127 -5.91 -21.39 7.99
N SER A 128 -5.71 -22.61 8.51
CA SER A 128 -4.58 -23.45 8.09
C SER A 128 -4.60 -23.76 6.58
N TYR A 129 -5.80 -23.93 6.01
CA TYR A 129 -5.99 -24.06 4.56
C TYR A 129 -5.69 -22.75 3.82
N VAL A 130 -6.14 -21.62 4.38
CA VAL A 130 -5.87 -20.30 3.80
C VAL A 130 -4.37 -20.03 3.75
N GLN A 131 -3.64 -20.32 4.81
CA GLN A 131 -2.18 -20.17 4.88
C GLN A 131 -1.48 -21.07 3.85
N LYS A 132 -1.87 -22.34 3.78
CA LYS A 132 -1.33 -23.30 2.81
C LYS A 132 -1.53 -22.83 1.37
N TYR A 133 -2.77 -22.55 1.01
CA TYR A 133 -3.10 -22.16 -0.38
C TYR A 133 -2.68 -20.73 -0.71
N GLY A 134 -2.76 -19.81 0.25
CA GLY A 134 -2.23 -18.45 0.09
C GLY A 134 -0.76 -18.45 -0.27
N LYS A 135 0.03 -19.30 0.40
CA LYS A 135 1.45 -19.51 0.08
C LYS A 135 1.64 -20.23 -1.27
N GLN A 136 0.89 -21.31 -1.51
CA GLN A 136 0.99 -22.09 -2.74
C GLN A 136 0.72 -21.26 -3.98
N TYR A 137 -0.30 -20.40 -3.95
CA TYR A 137 -0.67 -19.51 -5.06
C TYR A 137 0.07 -18.16 -5.01
N GLY A 138 0.91 -17.95 -4.01
CA GLY A 138 1.70 -16.75 -3.86
C GLY A 138 0.87 -15.50 -3.59
N ILE A 139 -0.31 -15.64 -2.94
CA ILE A 139 -1.15 -14.51 -2.50
C ILE A 139 -0.44 -13.78 -1.36
N TYR A 140 0.03 -14.52 -0.36
CA TYR A 140 0.86 -14.03 0.74
C TYR A 140 1.76 -15.15 1.27
N ASP A 141 2.64 -14.85 2.22
CA ASP A 141 3.66 -15.75 2.74
C ASP A 141 3.15 -16.83 3.73
N GLY A 142 1.89 -16.73 4.15
CA GLY A 142 1.28 -17.62 5.16
C GLY A 142 1.76 -17.34 6.59
N SER A 143 2.45 -16.23 6.83
CA SER A 143 2.95 -15.84 8.15
C SER A 143 2.07 -14.78 8.81
N ARG A 144 2.17 -14.67 10.15
CA ARG A 144 1.48 -13.66 10.95
C ARG A 144 -0.03 -13.55 10.65
N GLY A 145 -0.70 -14.69 10.42
CA GLY A 145 -2.07 -14.74 9.93
C GLY A 145 -3.08 -14.03 10.83
N SER A 146 -2.87 -14.09 12.15
CA SER A 146 -3.71 -13.43 13.17
C SER A 146 -3.45 -11.92 13.30
N ASP A 147 -2.33 -11.40 12.77
CA ASP A 147 -2.05 -9.96 12.83
C ASP A 147 -3.01 -9.19 11.92
N PHE A 148 -3.33 -7.96 12.32
CA PHE A 148 -4.12 -7.08 11.47
C PHE A 148 -3.31 -6.66 10.24
N ALA A 149 -3.97 -6.67 9.08
CA ALA A 149 -3.35 -6.28 7.82
C ALA A 149 -3.34 -4.77 7.65
N THR A 150 -2.21 -4.23 7.17
CA THR A 150 -2.14 -2.86 6.68
C THR A 150 -2.78 -2.75 5.29
N ARG A 151 -3.12 -1.53 4.87
CA ARG A 151 -3.62 -1.29 3.51
C ARG A 151 -2.63 -1.76 2.44
N ALA A 152 -1.32 -1.55 2.65
CA ALA A 152 -0.29 -2.05 1.75
C ALA A 152 -0.32 -3.58 1.62
N GLU A 153 -0.51 -4.30 2.72
CA GLU A 153 -0.63 -5.76 2.71
C GLU A 153 -1.90 -6.23 1.97
N VAL A 154 -3.04 -5.58 2.21
CA VAL A 154 -4.29 -5.86 1.47
C VAL A 154 -4.10 -5.65 -0.05
N ILE A 155 -3.50 -4.53 -0.45
CA ILE A 155 -3.25 -4.21 -1.86
C ILE A 155 -2.24 -5.18 -2.47
N SER A 156 -1.21 -5.57 -1.73
CA SER A 156 -0.23 -6.56 -2.20
C SER A 156 -0.88 -7.93 -2.44
N MET A 157 -1.75 -8.37 -1.53
CA MET A 157 -2.51 -9.62 -1.70
C MET A 157 -3.47 -9.53 -2.90
N LEU A 158 -4.16 -8.40 -3.09
CA LEU A 158 -5.01 -8.15 -4.26
C LEU A 158 -4.21 -8.20 -5.56
N HIS A 159 -3.07 -7.50 -5.61
CA HIS A 159 -2.19 -7.48 -6.77
C HIS A 159 -1.73 -8.90 -7.15
N ASN A 160 -1.33 -9.68 -6.16
CA ASN A 160 -0.95 -11.06 -6.36
C ASN A 160 -2.11 -11.93 -6.87
N ALA A 161 -3.31 -11.79 -6.29
CA ALA A 161 -4.51 -12.50 -6.74
C ALA A 161 -4.87 -12.12 -8.19
N TYR A 162 -4.75 -10.84 -8.53
CA TYR A 162 -5.04 -10.33 -9.87
C TYR A 162 -4.12 -10.93 -10.93
N TYR A 163 -2.80 -10.89 -10.72
CA TYR A 163 -1.83 -11.32 -11.73
C TYR A 163 -1.54 -12.82 -11.74
N LYS A 164 -1.66 -13.50 -10.60
CA LYS A 164 -1.31 -14.93 -10.50
C LYS A 164 -2.52 -15.85 -10.65
N MET A 165 -3.72 -15.36 -10.36
CA MET A 165 -4.94 -16.18 -10.33
C MET A 165 -6.09 -15.62 -11.18
N GLY A 166 -5.91 -14.48 -11.84
CA GLY A 166 -6.92 -13.91 -12.74
C GLY A 166 -8.14 -13.33 -12.04
N LEU A 167 -7.96 -12.70 -10.89
CA LEU A 167 -9.04 -12.06 -10.14
C LEU A 167 -9.78 -11.01 -10.98
#